data_c2b09bd16914803ef617e0b36044fa69
#
_entry.id   c2b09bd16914803ef617e0b36044fa69
#
_cell.length_a   1.000
_cell.length_b   1.000
_cell.length_c   1.000
_cell.angle_alpha   90.00
_cell.angle_beta   90.00
_cell.angle_gamma   90.00
#
_symmetry.space_group_name_H-M   'P 1'
#
loop_
_entity.id
_entity.type
_entity.pdbx_description
1 polymer ?
#
loop_
_entity_poly.entity_id
_entity_poly.type
_entity_poly.pdbx_seq_one_letter_code
_entity_poly.pdbx_strand_id
1 'polypeptide(L)'
;MNEIQADVLVIGAGPAGLAAAIAAKKQGIDKLVVLEREDQPGGILRQCIHNGFGLHRFKEELTGPEYARRDIDTAREMGVDIRTGVTVLSVSPDKRVTAVSREKGLQIFEAKAIVLAMGCRERPRGALAIPGTRCAGIYSAGTAQKFVNLEGYMPGRQVVILGSGDIGLIMARRMTLQGAKVLACVELMPYSSGLNRNIVQCLQDYGIPLYLSHTVIDIHGRERLTGVTVAKVDENRRPIPGTEMEFDCDTLLLSVGLIPENELSAGAGVVLSPVTSGAVVSDTLETSVPGVFACGNVLHVHDLVDHVSNEAFRAGEMAARYARGERRTGREIPVRDGSGVRGVVPQKLVMDETLRNVDLMFRPDKVYREHYLTVYADGRPLSSVRKMILTPGEMVVQPLGEKQLAACRDAKEITMAITPEKAV
;
A
#
# COMPACT_ATOMS: atom_id res chain seq x y z
N MET A 1 -10.91 -8.69 33.56
CA MET A 1 -11.13 -8.63 32.09
C MET A 1 -10.93 -10.03 31.55
N ASN A 2 -11.88 -10.53 30.77
CA ASN A 2 -11.72 -11.87 30.17
C ASN A 2 -10.73 -11.77 29.00
N GLU A 3 -9.69 -12.56 29.08
CA GLU A 3 -8.71 -12.70 27.98
C GLU A 3 -9.29 -13.63 26.92
N ILE A 4 -9.23 -13.19 25.66
CA ILE A 4 -9.75 -13.92 24.50
C ILE A 4 -8.58 -14.60 23.81
N GLN A 5 -8.61 -15.92 23.77
CA GLN A 5 -7.55 -16.74 23.16
C GLN A 5 -7.79 -16.91 21.67
N ALA A 6 -6.78 -16.63 20.84
CA ALA A 6 -6.78 -16.86 19.40
C ALA A 6 -5.54 -17.65 18.96
N ASP A 7 -5.71 -18.56 18.00
CA ASP A 7 -4.56 -19.18 17.35
C ASP A 7 -3.92 -18.19 16.37
N VAL A 8 -4.75 -17.54 15.56
CA VAL A 8 -4.34 -16.46 14.67
C VAL A 8 -5.26 -15.24 14.86
N LEU A 9 -4.66 -14.08 15.05
CA LEU A 9 -5.36 -12.81 15.12
C LEU A 9 -4.94 -11.92 13.92
N VAL A 10 -5.91 -11.46 13.14
CA VAL A 10 -5.69 -10.56 12.01
C VAL A 10 -6.17 -9.17 12.38
N ILE A 11 -5.34 -8.15 12.19
CA ILE A 11 -5.67 -6.75 12.46
C ILE A 11 -5.94 -6.02 11.13
N GLY A 12 -7.19 -5.67 10.89
CA GLY A 12 -7.73 -5.08 9.67
C GLY A 12 -8.48 -6.09 8.81
N ALA A 13 -9.73 -5.78 8.42
CA ALA A 13 -10.56 -6.57 7.52
C ALA A 13 -10.66 -5.94 6.11
N GLY A 14 -9.58 -5.31 5.66
CA GLY A 14 -9.39 -4.92 4.26
C GLY A 14 -9.03 -6.14 3.39
N PRO A 15 -8.71 -5.95 2.09
CA PRO A 15 -8.40 -7.06 1.18
C PRO A 15 -7.24 -7.93 1.67
N ALA A 16 -6.20 -7.34 2.28
CA ALA A 16 -5.10 -8.11 2.85
C ALA A 16 -5.55 -8.98 4.02
N GLY A 17 -6.24 -8.40 5.01
CA GLY A 17 -6.66 -9.14 6.19
C GLY A 17 -7.66 -10.25 5.89
N LEU A 18 -8.62 -10.00 4.98
CA LEU A 18 -9.58 -11.03 4.53
C LEU A 18 -8.87 -12.18 3.81
N ALA A 19 -7.95 -11.87 2.89
CA ALA A 19 -7.18 -12.90 2.17
C ALA A 19 -6.30 -13.72 3.12
N ALA A 20 -5.62 -13.08 4.09
CA ALA A 20 -4.83 -13.77 5.11
C ALA A 20 -5.70 -14.66 6.00
N ALA A 21 -6.87 -14.17 6.42
CA ALA A 21 -7.81 -14.95 7.24
C ALA A 21 -8.33 -16.19 6.48
N ILE A 22 -8.71 -16.03 5.20
CA ILE A 22 -9.14 -17.13 4.34
C ILE A 22 -8.01 -18.18 4.22
N ALA A 23 -6.77 -17.73 3.99
CA ALA A 23 -5.63 -18.63 3.87
C ALA A 23 -5.36 -19.38 5.18
N ALA A 24 -5.37 -18.70 6.33
CA ALA A 24 -5.19 -19.32 7.63
C ALA A 24 -6.31 -20.34 7.95
N LYS A 25 -7.56 -20.01 7.57
CA LYS A 25 -8.70 -20.93 7.76
C LYS A 25 -8.57 -22.18 6.90
N LYS A 26 -8.10 -22.05 5.64
CA LYS A 26 -7.79 -23.17 4.75
C LYS A 26 -6.70 -24.10 5.33
N GLN A 27 -5.81 -23.57 6.17
CA GLN A 27 -4.79 -24.33 6.88
C GLN A 27 -5.32 -25.00 8.17
N GLY A 28 -6.63 -24.97 8.44
CA GLY A 28 -7.25 -25.65 9.58
C GLY A 28 -7.16 -24.90 10.91
N ILE A 29 -7.02 -23.57 10.88
CA ILE A 29 -7.07 -22.77 12.11
C ILE A 29 -8.52 -22.58 12.56
N ASP A 30 -8.84 -23.01 13.77
CA ASP A 30 -10.19 -22.88 14.32
C ASP A 30 -10.42 -21.54 15.03
N LYS A 31 -9.53 -21.18 15.97
CA LYS A 31 -9.61 -19.92 16.72
C LYS A 31 -8.96 -18.77 15.93
N LEU A 32 -9.64 -18.35 14.85
CA LEU A 32 -9.23 -17.27 13.98
C LEU A 32 -10.15 -16.06 14.21
N VAL A 33 -9.58 -14.92 14.59
CA VAL A 33 -10.31 -13.67 14.81
C VAL A 33 -9.74 -12.58 13.91
N VAL A 34 -10.62 -11.82 13.26
CA VAL A 34 -10.27 -10.62 12.51
C VAL A 34 -10.87 -9.41 13.21
N LEU A 35 -10.05 -8.40 13.51
CA LEU A 35 -10.47 -7.14 14.14
C LEU A 35 -10.50 -6.02 13.12
N GLU A 36 -11.65 -5.34 12.99
CA GLU A 36 -11.87 -4.22 12.08
C GLU A 36 -12.42 -3.01 12.83
N ARG A 37 -11.81 -1.85 12.63
CA ARG A 37 -12.23 -0.60 13.30
C ARG A 37 -13.52 0.00 12.72
N GLU A 38 -13.74 -0.16 11.42
CA GLU A 38 -14.96 0.30 10.76
C GLU A 38 -16.15 -0.62 11.10
N ASP A 39 -17.37 -0.13 10.86
CA ASP A 39 -18.60 -0.90 11.10
C ASP A 39 -18.82 -2.03 10.10
N GLN A 40 -18.05 -2.06 9.01
CA GLN A 40 -18.16 -3.06 7.96
C GLN A 40 -16.76 -3.47 7.45
N PRO A 41 -16.54 -4.76 7.14
CA PRO A 41 -15.32 -5.22 6.51
C PRO A 41 -15.22 -4.81 5.04
N GLY A 42 -14.02 -4.90 4.45
CA GLY A 42 -13.72 -4.56 3.06
C GLY A 42 -12.71 -3.43 2.90
N GLY A 43 -12.47 -2.67 3.98
CA GLY A 43 -11.47 -1.60 4.00
C GLY A 43 -11.69 -0.55 2.92
N ILE A 44 -10.60 -0.06 2.33
CA ILE A 44 -10.61 1.02 1.31
C ILE A 44 -11.40 0.65 0.04
N LEU A 45 -11.52 -0.65 -0.28
CA LEU A 45 -12.24 -1.10 -1.47
C LEU A 45 -13.71 -0.68 -1.47
N ARG A 46 -14.33 -0.50 -0.31
CA ARG A 46 -15.73 -0.09 -0.20
C ARG A 46 -16.02 1.24 -0.90
N GLN A 47 -15.07 2.15 -0.90
CA GLN A 47 -15.20 3.47 -1.55
C GLN A 47 -14.69 3.50 -2.99
N CYS A 48 -14.00 2.45 -3.45
CA CYS A 48 -13.43 2.35 -4.80
C CYS A 48 -14.46 1.81 -5.79
N ILE A 49 -15.48 2.61 -6.13
CA ILE A 49 -16.61 2.18 -6.98
C ILE A 49 -16.29 2.12 -8.48
N HIS A 50 -15.06 2.46 -8.88
CA HIS A 50 -14.58 2.31 -10.26
C HIS A 50 -14.16 0.87 -10.54
N ASN A 51 -14.10 0.50 -11.82
CA ASN A 51 -13.64 -0.80 -12.29
C ASN A 51 -12.10 -0.92 -12.29
N GLY A 52 -11.62 -2.14 -12.54
CA GLY A 52 -10.20 -2.46 -12.71
C GLY A 52 -9.62 -3.35 -11.62
N PHE A 53 -10.45 -3.91 -10.75
CA PHE A 53 -10.06 -4.87 -9.71
C PHE A 53 -10.32 -6.31 -10.17
N GLY A 54 -9.54 -7.28 -9.69
CA GLY A 54 -9.81 -8.71 -9.85
C GLY A 54 -9.33 -9.35 -11.16
N LEU A 55 -8.76 -8.60 -12.08
CA LEU A 55 -8.33 -9.10 -13.39
C LEU A 55 -7.32 -10.25 -13.29
N HIS A 56 -6.40 -10.20 -12.34
CA HIS A 56 -5.38 -11.24 -12.15
C HIS A 56 -5.87 -12.40 -11.30
N ARG A 57 -6.65 -12.12 -10.25
CA ARG A 57 -7.09 -13.13 -9.28
C ARG A 57 -8.38 -13.84 -9.69
N PHE A 58 -9.40 -13.07 -10.10
CA PHE A 58 -10.73 -13.60 -10.44
C PHE A 58 -10.94 -13.78 -11.94
N LYS A 59 -10.03 -13.24 -12.78
CA LYS A 59 -10.16 -13.19 -14.25
C LYS A 59 -11.42 -12.44 -14.71
N GLU A 60 -11.89 -11.52 -13.89
CA GLU A 60 -13.05 -10.67 -14.11
C GLU A 60 -12.71 -9.24 -13.75
N GLU A 61 -13.30 -8.27 -14.43
CA GLU A 61 -13.19 -6.87 -14.10
C GLU A 61 -14.28 -6.49 -13.10
N LEU A 62 -13.89 -6.18 -11.88
CA LEU A 62 -14.77 -5.87 -10.76
C LEU A 62 -14.60 -4.43 -10.31
N THR A 63 -15.61 -3.91 -9.61
CA THR A 63 -15.46 -2.74 -8.75
C THR A 63 -14.83 -3.14 -7.41
N GLY A 64 -14.32 -2.15 -6.65
CA GLY A 64 -13.76 -2.42 -5.32
C GLY A 64 -14.75 -3.11 -4.36
N PRO A 65 -16.01 -2.63 -4.22
CA PRO A 65 -17.02 -3.31 -3.42
C PRO A 65 -17.32 -4.76 -3.84
N GLU A 66 -17.38 -5.04 -5.13
CA GLU A 66 -17.58 -6.41 -5.63
C GLU A 66 -16.41 -7.33 -5.28
N TYR A 67 -15.18 -6.82 -5.44
CA TYR A 67 -13.98 -7.56 -5.03
C TYR A 67 -14.01 -7.88 -3.53
N ALA A 68 -14.25 -6.86 -2.70
CA ALA A 68 -14.30 -7.03 -1.24
C ALA A 68 -15.41 -8.00 -0.83
N ARG A 69 -16.56 -7.94 -1.48
CA ARG A 69 -17.71 -8.80 -1.19
C ARG A 69 -17.38 -10.27 -1.35
N ARG A 70 -16.65 -10.66 -2.41
CA ARG A 70 -16.24 -12.05 -2.64
C ARG A 70 -15.41 -12.61 -1.48
N ASP A 71 -14.44 -11.83 -0.99
CA ASP A 71 -13.61 -12.27 0.13
C ASP A 71 -14.38 -12.26 1.46
N ILE A 72 -15.28 -11.29 1.67
CA ILE A 72 -16.14 -11.23 2.86
C ILE A 72 -17.04 -12.46 2.90
N ASP A 73 -17.69 -12.80 1.81
CA ASP A 73 -18.59 -13.95 1.75
C ASP A 73 -17.82 -15.25 1.94
N THR A 74 -16.68 -15.42 1.26
CA THR A 74 -15.82 -16.60 1.46
C THR A 74 -15.37 -16.72 2.92
N ALA A 75 -14.93 -15.65 3.56
CA ALA A 75 -14.51 -15.68 4.96
C ALA A 75 -15.66 -16.06 5.91
N ARG A 76 -16.87 -15.53 5.66
CA ARG A 76 -18.09 -15.86 6.43
C ARG A 76 -18.52 -17.33 6.24
N GLU A 77 -18.54 -17.81 5.02
CA GLU A 77 -18.85 -19.22 4.69
C GLU A 77 -17.89 -20.19 5.38
N MET A 78 -16.63 -19.80 5.51
CA MET A 78 -15.61 -20.56 6.24
C MET A 78 -15.69 -20.41 7.77
N GLY A 79 -16.62 -19.61 8.30
CA GLY A 79 -16.79 -19.40 9.73
C GLY A 79 -15.67 -18.58 10.38
N VAL A 80 -15.11 -17.59 9.67
CA VAL A 80 -14.14 -16.64 10.24
C VAL A 80 -14.87 -15.67 11.18
N ASP A 81 -14.38 -15.51 12.42
CA ASP A 81 -14.90 -14.54 13.40
C ASP A 81 -14.41 -13.12 13.04
N ILE A 82 -15.21 -12.39 12.26
CA ILE A 82 -14.92 -10.99 11.88
C ILE A 82 -15.66 -10.06 12.84
N ARG A 83 -14.89 -9.31 13.64
CA ARG A 83 -15.40 -8.35 14.62
C ARG A 83 -15.19 -6.94 14.13
N THR A 84 -16.27 -6.27 13.77
CA THR A 84 -16.30 -4.88 13.33
C THR A 84 -16.54 -3.91 14.48
N GLY A 85 -16.25 -2.61 14.29
CA GLY A 85 -16.34 -1.59 15.35
C GLY A 85 -15.36 -1.82 16.49
N VAL A 86 -14.24 -2.53 16.24
CA VAL A 86 -13.20 -2.87 17.21
C VAL A 86 -11.89 -2.20 16.85
N THR A 87 -11.49 -1.21 17.62
CA THR A 87 -10.23 -0.49 17.43
C THR A 87 -9.12 -1.13 18.27
N VAL A 88 -8.04 -1.57 17.62
CA VAL A 88 -6.83 -2.04 18.31
C VAL A 88 -6.05 -0.83 18.80
N LEU A 89 -5.71 -0.83 20.08
CA LEU A 89 -4.97 0.25 20.76
C LEU A 89 -3.48 -0.05 20.87
N SER A 90 -3.12 -1.31 21.09
CA SER A 90 -1.73 -1.72 21.21
C SER A 90 -1.53 -3.19 20.86
N VAL A 91 -0.33 -3.50 20.41
CA VAL A 91 0.19 -4.86 20.21
C VAL A 91 1.50 -4.95 20.94
N SER A 92 1.67 -5.98 21.79
CA SER A 92 2.93 -6.20 22.50
C SER A 92 3.80 -7.29 21.84
N PRO A 93 5.12 -7.33 22.11
CA PRO A 93 6.02 -8.32 21.53
C PRO A 93 5.65 -9.78 21.85
N ASP A 94 4.99 -10.02 22.98
CA ASP A 94 4.47 -11.32 23.42
C ASP A 94 3.10 -11.67 22.79
N LYS A 95 2.65 -10.88 21.83
CA LYS A 95 1.42 -11.06 21.04
C LYS A 95 0.13 -10.89 21.85
N ARG A 96 0.18 -10.05 22.86
CA ARG A 96 -1.00 -9.58 23.57
C ARG A 96 -1.52 -8.31 22.88
N VAL A 97 -2.81 -8.31 22.52
CA VAL A 97 -3.45 -7.22 21.78
C VAL A 97 -4.54 -6.60 22.66
N THR A 98 -4.43 -5.29 22.89
CA THR A 98 -5.47 -4.53 23.58
C THR A 98 -6.34 -3.83 22.54
N ALA A 99 -7.64 -4.03 22.62
CA ALA A 99 -8.62 -3.43 21.72
C ALA A 99 -9.81 -2.89 22.48
N VAL A 100 -10.54 -1.95 21.85
CA VAL A 100 -11.74 -1.34 22.42
C VAL A 100 -12.88 -1.37 21.40
N SER A 101 -14.09 -1.65 21.87
CA SER A 101 -15.30 -1.54 21.09
C SER A 101 -16.39 -0.81 21.89
N ARG A 102 -17.35 -0.23 21.17
CA ARG A 102 -18.49 0.46 21.80
C ARG A 102 -19.34 -0.50 22.66
N GLU A 103 -19.52 -1.74 22.20
CA GLU A 103 -20.39 -2.71 22.85
C GLU A 103 -19.73 -3.41 24.03
N LYS A 104 -18.45 -3.79 23.89
CA LYS A 104 -17.75 -4.66 24.87
C LYS A 104 -16.70 -3.92 25.69
N GLY A 105 -16.51 -2.62 25.47
CA GLY A 105 -15.46 -1.84 26.12
C GLY A 105 -14.07 -2.36 25.79
N LEU A 106 -13.18 -2.34 26.78
CA LEU A 106 -11.80 -2.80 26.66
C LEU A 106 -11.71 -4.32 26.66
N GLN A 107 -11.02 -4.87 25.67
CA GLN A 107 -10.82 -6.30 25.46
C GLN A 107 -9.32 -6.61 25.32
N ILE A 108 -8.91 -7.77 25.78
CA ILE A 108 -7.54 -8.28 25.64
C ILE A 108 -7.60 -9.59 24.86
N PHE A 109 -6.78 -9.68 23.82
CA PHE A 109 -6.59 -10.89 23.02
C PHE A 109 -5.17 -11.41 23.24
N GLU A 110 -5.04 -12.71 23.41
CA GLU A 110 -3.76 -13.42 23.39
C GLU A 110 -3.71 -14.33 22.18
N ALA A 111 -2.76 -14.09 21.29
CA ALA A 111 -2.65 -14.80 20.04
C ALA A 111 -1.35 -15.60 19.95
N LYS A 112 -1.41 -16.79 19.30
CA LYS A 112 -0.19 -17.53 18.96
C LYS A 112 0.55 -16.85 17.80
N ALA A 113 -0.21 -16.35 16.81
CA ALA A 113 0.32 -15.56 15.71
C ALA A 113 -0.57 -14.34 15.39
N ILE A 114 0.05 -13.25 14.92
CA ILE A 114 -0.64 -12.03 14.53
C ILE A 114 -0.31 -11.70 13.06
N VAL A 115 -1.34 -11.30 12.28
CA VAL A 115 -1.16 -10.75 10.95
C VAL A 115 -1.54 -9.27 10.97
N LEU A 116 -0.57 -8.41 10.70
CA LEU A 116 -0.73 -6.97 10.58
C LEU A 116 -1.19 -6.64 9.15
N ALA A 117 -2.42 -6.15 9.01
CA ALA A 117 -3.06 -5.84 7.72
C ALA A 117 -3.81 -4.50 7.75
N MET A 118 -3.28 -3.52 8.52
CA MET A 118 -3.92 -2.23 8.80
C MET A 118 -3.91 -1.27 7.60
N GLY A 119 -3.19 -1.62 6.52
CA GLY A 119 -3.12 -0.80 5.33
C GLY A 119 -2.24 0.44 5.47
N CYS A 120 -2.66 1.52 4.82
CA CYS A 120 -1.94 2.80 4.81
C CYS A 120 -2.91 3.96 4.93
N ARG A 121 -2.37 5.15 5.25
CA ARG A 121 -3.07 6.43 5.19
C ARG A 121 -2.46 7.35 4.15
N GLU A 122 -3.23 8.28 3.65
CA GLU A 122 -2.72 9.32 2.77
C GLU A 122 -1.88 10.33 3.55
N ARG A 123 -0.85 10.87 2.90
CA ARG A 123 -0.03 11.93 3.45
C ARG A 123 -0.87 13.20 3.64
N PRO A 124 -1.02 13.71 4.88
CA PRO A 124 -1.86 14.87 5.14
C PRO A 124 -1.15 16.18 4.76
N ARG A 125 -1.93 17.28 4.64
CA ARG A 125 -1.40 18.63 4.39
C ARG A 125 -0.28 19.03 5.33
N GLY A 126 -0.39 18.68 6.61
CA GLY A 126 0.64 19.03 7.61
C GLY A 126 2.04 18.48 7.31
N ALA A 127 2.12 17.37 6.57
CA ALA A 127 3.39 16.76 6.15
C ALA A 127 4.01 17.43 4.91
N LEU A 128 3.28 18.31 4.21
CA LEU A 128 3.72 18.98 2.98
C LEU A 128 4.33 20.37 3.23
N ALA A 129 4.08 20.92 4.42
CA ALA A 129 4.53 22.27 4.81
C ALA A 129 4.18 23.38 3.78
N ILE A 130 3.03 23.25 3.07
CA ILE A 130 2.58 24.27 2.12
C ILE A 130 2.23 25.54 2.90
N PRO A 131 2.76 26.71 2.53
CA PRO A 131 2.41 28.01 3.12
C PRO A 131 0.91 28.33 3.01
N GLY A 132 0.48 29.39 3.70
CA GLY A 132 -0.90 29.87 3.67
C GLY A 132 -1.78 29.36 4.81
N THR A 133 -3.07 29.54 4.68
CA THR A 133 -4.06 29.30 5.73
C THR A 133 -4.42 27.83 5.89
N ARG A 134 -5.03 27.49 7.03
CA ARG A 134 -5.57 26.14 7.32
C ARG A 134 -7.12 26.15 7.29
N CYS A 135 -7.67 26.70 6.22
CA CYS A 135 -9.10 26.79 6.02
C CYS A 135 -9.74 25.43 5.66
N ALA A 136 -11.07 25.35 5.73
CA ALA A 136 -11.82 24.20 5.19
C ALA A 136 -11.67 24.12 3.66
N GLY A 137 -11.96 22.95 3.06
CA GLY A 137 -11.85 22.74 1.60
C GLY A 137 -10.57 22.02 1.16
N ILE A 138 -9.69 21.65 2.10
CA ILE A 138 -8.47 20.91 1.82
C ILE A 138 -8.62 19.48 2.34
N TYR A 139 -8.60 18.51 1.43
CA TYR A 139 -8.82 17.09 1.76
C TYR A 139 -7.75 16.21 1.09
N SER A 140 -7.46 15.06 1.66
CA SER A 140 -6.83 14.01 0.88
C SER A 140 -7.80 13.47 -0.17
N ALA A 141 -7.30 12.96 -1.28
CA ALA A 141 -8.12 12.47 -2.38
C ALA A 141 -9.03 11.30 -1.94
N GLY A 142 -8.52 10.39 -1.08
CA GLY A 142 -9.29 9.28 -0.53
C GLY A 142 -10.36 9.74 0.47
N THR A 143 -10.12 10.80 1.26
CA THR A 143 -11.18 11.39 2.10
C THR A 143 -12.31 11.97 1.22
N ALA A 144 -11.96 12.68 0.16
CA ALA A 144 -12.96 13.18 -0.79
C ALA A 144 -13.71 12.03 -1.49
N GLN A 145 -13.00 10.94 -1.80
CA GLN A 145 -13.59 9.72 -2.37
C GLN A 145 -14.63 9.12 -1.41
N LYS A 146 -14.33 9.03 -0.11
CA LYS A 146 -15.26 8.55 0.91
C LYS A 146 -16.49 9.44 0.96
N PHE A 147 -16.33 10.76 1.01
CA PHE A 147 -17.45 11.70 1.03
C PHE A 147 -18.37 11.52 -0.18
N VAL A 148 -17.82 11.48 -1.38
CA VAL A 148 -18.61 11.37 -2.62
C VAL A 148 -19.25 9.99 -2.75
N ASN A 149 -18.50 8.92 -2.51
CA ASN A 149 -18.92 7.56 -2.87
C ASN A 149 -19.69 6.84 -1.78
N LEU A 150 -19.45 7.15 -0.51
CA LEU A 150 -20.11 6.49 0.62
C LEU A 150 -21.11 7.39 1.35
N GLU A 151 -20.76 8.68 1.49
CA GLU A 151 -21.57 9.60 2.31
C GLU A 151 -22.51 10.48 1.47
N GLY A 152 -22.30 10.53 0.13
CA GLY A 152 -23.13 11.35 -0.76
C GLY A 152 -22.88 12.87 -0.67
N TYR A 153 -21.73 13.29 -0.11
CA TYR A 153 -21.37 14.70 0.04
C TYR A 153 -20.39 15.15 -1.03
N MET A 154 -20.62 16.34 -1.59
CA MET A 154 -19.68 17.02 -2.48
C MET A 154 -18.70 17.87 -1.68
N PRO A 155 -17.37 17.61 -1.75
CA PRO A 155 -16.35 18.41 -1.06
C PRO A 155 -16.30 19.87 -1.52
N GLY A 156 -16.57 20.11 -2.79
CA GLY A 156 -16.67 21.42 -3.40
C GLY A 156 -16.95 21.37 -4.88
N ARG A 157 -16.92 22.53 -5.55
CA ARG A 157 -17.33 22.70 -6.96
C ARG A 157 -16.21 23.10 -7.90
N GLN A 158 -15.20 23.80 -7.42
CA GLN A 158 -14.00 24.17 -8.18
C GLN A 158 -12.79 23.55 -7.52
N VAL A 159 -12.18 22.60 -8.22
CA VAL A 159 -11.21 21.66 -7.62
C VAL A 159 -9.86 21.78 -8.28
N VAL A 160 -8.81 21.92 -7.47
CA VAL A 160 -7.42 21.69 -7.88
C VAL A 160 -6.95 20.41 -7.18
N ILE A 161 -6.19 19.57 -7.90
CA ILE A 161 -5.63 18.33 -7.36
C ILE A 161 -4.12 18.46 -7.34
N LEU A 162 -3.51 18.29 -6.17
CA LEU A 162 -2.06 18.21 -6.00
C LEU A 162 -1.62 16.75 -5.91
N GLY A 163 -0.77 16.35 -6.85
CA GLY A 163 -0.30 15.00 -7.05
C GLY A 163 -1.10 14.24 -8.11
N SER A 164 -0.40 13.51 -8.98
CA SER A 164 -0.95 12.72 -10.08
C SER A 164 -0.93 11.21 -9.82
N GLY A 165 -0.99 10.79 -8.55
CA GLY A 165 -1.21 9.39 -8.20
C GLY A 165 -2.61 8.92 -8.59
N ASP A 166 -2.81 7.60 -8.71
CA ASP A 166 -4.06 7.01 -9.21
C ASP A 166 -5.31 7.51 -8.50
N ILE A 167 -5.27 7.67 -7.18
CA ILE A 167 -6.43 8.17 -6.41
C ILE A 167 -6.79 9.59 -6.86
N GLY A 168 -5.79 10.46 -7.06
CA GLY A 168 -6.00 11.83 -7.56
C GLY A 168 -6.61 11.86 -8.95
N LEU A 169 -6.08 11.03 -9.87
CA LEU A 169 -6.59 10.90 -11.23
C LEU A 169 -8.04 10.39 -11.25
N ILE A 170 -8.32 9.34 -10.50
CA ILE A 170 -9.67 8.77 -10.37
C ILE A 170 -10.64 9.80 -9.79
N MET A 171 -10.19 10.59 -8.79
CA MET A 171 -11.01 11.64 -8.21
C MET A 171 -11.22 12.83 -9.14
N ALA A 172 -10.25 13.16 -10.02
CA ALA A 172 -10.45 14.16 -11.07
C ALA A 172 -11.67 13.80 -11.94
N ARG A 173 -11.70 12.58 -12.46
CA ARG A 173 -12.83 12.05 -13.22
C ARG A 173 -14.11 12.01 -12.36
N ARG A 174 -14.02 11.48 -11.12
CA ARG A 174 -15.19 11.31 -10.26
C ARG A 174 -15.86 12.63 -9.91
N MET A 175 -15.08 13.64 -9.52
CA MET A 175 -15.59 14.97 -9.22
C MET A 175 -16.25 15.61 -10.45
N THR A 176 -15.64 15.47 -11.61
CA THR A 176 -16.21 15.96 -12.88
C THR A 176 -17.56 15.31 -13.21
N LEU A 177 -17.67 13.99 -13.04
CA LEU A 177 -18.92 13.26 -13.24
C LEU A 177 -20.03 13.65 -12.25
N GLN A 178 -19.67 14.19 -11.10
CA GLN A 178 -20.62 14.73 -10.11
C GLN A 178 -20.92 16.23 -10.31
N GLY A 179 -20.45 16.82 -11.40
CA GLY A 179 -20.74 18.22 -11.78
C GLY A 179 -19.79 19.24 -11.17
N ALA A 180 -18.68 18.85 -10.56
CA ALA A 180 -17.62 19.78 -10.19
C ALA A 180 -16.75 20.13 -11.41
N LYS A 181 -16.14 21.31 -11.41
CA LYS A 181 -15.13 21.71 -12.38
C LYS A 181 -13.75 21.43 -11.79
N VAL A 182 -13.03 20.45 -12.35
CA VAL A 182 -11.63 20.22 -12.01
C VAL A 182 -10.78 21.13 -12.89
N LEU A 183 -10.09 22.08 -12.26
CA LEU A 183 -9.33 23.14 -12.93
C LEU A 183 -7.96 22.67 -13.38
N ALA A 184 -7.30 21.86 -12.56
CA ALA A 184 -5.95 21.35 -12.82
C ALA A 184 -5.63 20.12 -11.97
N CYS A 185 -4.76 19.27 -12.51
CA CYS A 185 -3.94 18.32 -11.76
C CYS A 185 -2.50 18.80 -11.78
N VAL A 186 -1.87 18.94 -10.63
CA VAL A 186 -0.53 19.53 -10.45
C VAL A 186 0.40 18.46 -9.90
N GLU A 187 1.52 18.20 -10.57
CA GLU A 187 2.48 17.16 -10.22
C GLU A 187 3.88 17.74 -10.02
N LEU A 188 4.47 17.48 -8.87
CA LEU A 188 5.81 17.94 -8.52
C LEU A 188 6.90 17.35 -9.41
N MET A 189 6.73 16.10 -9.83
CA MET A 189 7.70 15.39 -10.66
C MET A 189 7.54 15.74 -12.15
N PRO A 190 8.60 15.55 -12.98
CA PRO A 190 8.51 15.72 -14.42
C PRO A 190 7.73 14.59 -15.14
N TYR A 191 7.11 13.72 -14.39
CA TYR A 191 6.28 12.59 -14.87
C TYR A 191 5.15 12.32 -13.87
N SER A 192 4.04 11.77 -14.36
CA SER A 192 2.94 11.32 -13.51
C SER A 192 3.31 10.03 -12.76
N SER A 193 2.89 9.91 -11.50
CA SER A 193 3.05 8.71 -10.68
C SER A 193 1.89 7.71 -10.82
N GLY A 194 0.80 8.09 -11.51
CA GLY A 194 -0.33 7.20 -11.76
C GLY A 194 -0.17 6.37 -13.04
N LEU A 195 -0.99 5.32 -13.15
CA LEU A 195 -1.03 4.45 -14.32
C LEU A 195 -1.42 5.21 -15.59
N ASN A 196 -0.75 4.92 -16.70
CA ASN A 196 -0.98 5.63 -17.95
C ASN A 196 -2.45 5.60 -18.41
N ARG A 197 -3.15 4.48 -18.21
CA ARG A 197 -4.59 4.37 -18.51
C ARG A 197 -5.42 5.40 -17.72
N ASN A 198 -5.05 5.67 -16.46
CA ASN A 198 -5.76 6.64 -15.63
C ASN A 198 -5.47 8.08 -16.06
N ILE A 199 -4.27 8.39 -16.58
CA ILE A 199 -3.98 9.69 -17.19
C ILE A 199 -4.91 9.93 -18.36
N VAL A 200 -5.06 8.96 -19.27
CA VAL A 200 -5.96 9.07 -20.42
C VAL A 200 -7.41 9.19 -19.97
N GLN A 201 -7.91 8.19 -19.25
CA GLN A 201 -9.33 8.05 -18.90
C GLN A 201 -9.83 9.06 -17.86
N CYS A 202 -8.95 9.65 -17.07
CA CYS A 202 -9.36 10.55 -15.98
C CYS A 202 -9.02 12.01 -16.23
N LEU A 203 -8.02 12.31 -17.05
CA LEU A 203 -7.67 13.70 -17.38
C LEU A 203 -7.91 14.03 -18.84
N GLN A 204 -7.32 13.28 -19.77
CA GLN A 204 -7.38 13.64 -21.21
C GLN A 204 -8.80 13.58 -21.76
N ASP A 205 -9.56 12.51 -21.45
CA ASP A 205 -10.96 12.34 -21.88
C ASP A 205 -11.88 13.45 -21.35
N TYR A 206 -11.48 14.13 -20.26
CA TYR A 206 -12.25 15.22 -19.64
C TYR A 206 -11.64 16.61 -19.87
N GLY A 207 -10.55 16.71 -20.64
CA GLY A 207 -9.86 17.97 -20.92
C GLY A 207 -9.26 18.63 -19.68
N ILE A 208 -8.91 17.85 -18.64
CA ILE A 208 -8.32 18.36 -17.40
C ILE A 208 -6.81 18.52 -17.61
N PRO A 209 -6.24 19.74 -17.45
CA PRO A 209 -4.82 19.96 -17.65
C PRO A 209 -3.98 19.30 -16.55
N LEU A 210 -2.85 18.68 -16.97
CA LEU A 210 -1.82 18.14 -16.09
C LEU A 210 -0.58 19.02 -16.17
N TYR A 211 -0.22 19.66 -15.05
CA TYR A 211 0.98 20.48 -14.92
C TYR A 211 2.10 19.68 -14.24
N LEU A 212 3.03 19.15 -15.01
CA LEU A 212 4.23 18.46 -14.53
C LEU A 212 5.32 19.45 -14.10
N SER A 213 6.16 19.08 -13.14
CA SER A 213 7.17 19.95 -12.53
C SER A 213 6.56 21.24 -11.94
N HIS A 214 5.39 21.10 -11.29
CA HIS A 214 4.69 22.20 -10.62
C HIS A 214 4.25 21.77 -9.22
N THR A 215 4.06 22.73 -8.34
CA THR A 215 3.52 22.48 -7.00
C THR A 215 2.68 23.65 -6.50
N VAL A 216 1.83 23.39 -5.51
CA VAL A 216 1.12 24.46 -4.79
C VAL A 216 2.10 25.12 -3.82
N ILE A 217 2.24 26.44 -3.91
CA ILE A 217 3.17 27.24 -3.11
C ILE A 217 2.47 28.13 -2.09
N ASP A 218 1.18 28.41 -2.26
CA ASP A 218 0.38 29.16 -1.29
C ASP A 218 -1.09 28.75 -1.33
N ILE A 219 -1.78 28.94 -0.20
CA ILE A 219 -3.18 28.59 0.02
C ILE A 219 -3.93 29.82 0.54
N HIS A 220 -4.98 30.20 -0.19
CA HIS A 220 -5.81 31.38 0.08
C HIS A 220 -7.15 31.03 0.71
N GLY A 221 -7.67 31.93 1.51
CA GLY A 221 -8.95 31.80 2.20
C GLY A 221 -8.81 31.89 3.71
N ARG A 222 -9.89 32.07 4.43
CA ARG A 222 -9.90 32.17 5.89
C ARG A 222 -10.75 31.06 6.52
N GLU A 223 -12.04 31.05 6.27
CA GLU A 223 -12.95 30.00 6.76
C GLU A 223 -12.93 28.79 5.80
N ARG A 224 -12.95 29.08 4.52
CA ARG A 224 -12.86 28.09 3.44
C ARG A 224 -11.86 28.54 2.40
N LEU A 225 -11.32 27.58 1.66
CA LEU A 225 -10.45 27.79 0.51
C LEU A 225 -11.13 28.69 -0.52
N THR A 226 -10.41 29.70 -0.99
CA THR A 226 -10.85 30.60 -2.09
C THR A 226 -9.94 30.50 -3.30
N GLY A 227 -8.75 29.95 -3.14
CA GLY A 227 -7.79 29.76 -4.22
C GLY A 227 -6.47 29.14 -3.76
N VAL A 228 -5.65 28.81 -4.73
CA VAL A 228 -4.26 28.35 -4.54
C VAL A 228 -3.34 28.98 -5.57
N THR A 229 -2.09 29.27 -5.17
CA THR A 229 -1.01 29.65 -6.06
C THR A 229 -0.19 28.42 -6.41
N VAL A 230 0.02 28.16 -7.68
CA VAL A 230 0.85 27.07 -8.22
C VAL A 230 2.06 27.67 -8.90
N ALA A 231 3.25 27.10 -8.73
CA ALA A 231 4.44 27.51 -9.45
C ALA A 231 5.18 26.33 -10.05
N LYS A 232 5.91 26.57 -11.14
CA LYS A 232 6.88 25.62 -11.69
C LYS A 232 8.03 25.40 -10.69
N VAL A 233 8.62 24.20 -10.69
CA VAL A 233 9.78 23.88 -9.86
C VAL A 233 11.00 23.53 -10.70
N ASP A 234 12.17 23.82 -10.15
CA ASP A 234 13.48 23.42 -10.70
C ASP A 234 13.80 21.94 -10.44
N GLU A 235 14.97 21.48 -10.87
CA GLU A 235 15.45 20.11 -10.67
C GLU A 235 15.62 19.75 -9.18
N ASN A 236 15.80 20.75 -8.30
CA ASN A 236 15.87 20.59 -6.85
C ASN A 236 14.48 20.67 -6.19
N ARG A 237 13.41 20.73 -6.98
CA ARG A 237 12.01 20.86 -6.55
C ARG A 237 11.73 22.18 -5.81
N ARG A 238 12.47 23.24 -6.12
CA ARG A 238 12.27 24.58 -5.57
C ARG A 238 11.42 25.40 -6.52
N PRO A 239 10.42 26.15 -6.03
CA PRO A 239 9.62 27.04 -6.87
C PRO A 239 10.48 28.06 -7.62
N ILE A 240 10.18 28.26 -8.90
CA ILE A 240 10.85 29.21 -9.77
C ILE A 240 10.04 30.53 -9.74
N PRO A 241 10.62 31.65 -9.22
CA PRO A 241 9.93 32.94 -9.18
C PRO A 241 9.53 33.43 -10.59
N GLY A 242 8.34 34.04 -10.69
CA GLY A 242 7.80 34.55 -11.95
C GLY A 242 7.06 33.50 -12.80
N THR A 243 6.83 32.29 -12.23
CA THR A 243 6.06 31.23 -12.87
C THR A 243 4.73 30.95 -12.18
N GLU A 244 4.34 31.82 -11.27
CA GLU A 244 3.15 31.70 -10.45
C GLU A 244 1.87 31.72 -11.31
N MET A 245 0.95 30.83 -11.01
CA MET A 245 -0.38 30.74 -11.60
C MET A 245 -1.42 30.69 -10.48
N GLU A 246 -2.42 31.54 -10.56
CA GLU A 246 -3.52 31.58 -9.61
C GLU A 246 -4.69 30.73 -10.08
N PHE A 247 -5.24 29.95 -9.16
CA PHE A 247 -6.45 29.16 -9.41
C PHE A 247 -7.50 29.53 -8.35
N ASP A 248 -8.61 30.12 -8.78
CA ASP A 248 -9.79 30.34 -7.96
C ASP A 248 -10.48 29.00 -7.75
N CYS A 249 -10.39 28.44 -6.55
CA CYS A 249 -10.96 27.14 -6.22
C CYS A 249 -11.45 27.09 -4.77
N ASP A 250 -12.47 26.28 -4.53
CA ASP A 250 -13.05 26.05 -3.19
C ASP A 250 -12.59 24.71 -2.58
N THR A 251 -11.83 23.92 -3.34
CA THR A 251 -11.38 22.60 -2.94
C THR A 251 -9.99 22.28 -3.49
N LEU A 252 -9.09 21.88 -2.59
CA LEU A 252 -7.78 21.32 -2.89
C LEU A 252 -7.76 19.85 -2.47
N LEU A 253 -7.58 18.94 -3.42
CA LEU A 253 -7.39 17.51 -3.14
C LEU A 253 -5.90 17.16 -3.17
N LEU A 254 -5.47 16.41 -2.16
CA LEU A 254 -4.08 15.97 -2.00
C LEU A 254 -3.97 14.48 -2.36
N SER A 255 -3.18 14.18 -3.40
CA SER A 255 -2.82 12.82 -3.82
C SER A 255 -1.30 12.67 -3.85
N VAL A 256 -0.65 12.90 -2.70
CA VAL A 256 0.79 13.12 -2.56
C VAL A 256 1.51 11.96 -1.87
N GLY A 257 1.00 10.78 -2.05
CA GLY A 257 1.57 9.54 -1.57
C GLY A 257 0.89 8.99 -0.32
N LEU A 258 1.21 7.74 -0.03
CA LEU A 258 0.65 6.93 1.05
C LEU A 258 1.72 6.65 2.11
N ILE A 259 1.30 6.46 3.35
CA ILE A 259 2.15 6.13 4.49
C ILE A 259 1.60 4.84 5.12
N PRO A 260 2.36 3.75 5.16
CA PRO A 260 1.99 2.54 5.88
C PRO A 260 1.64 2.81 7.35
N GLU A 261 0.54 2.21 7.84
CA GLU A 261 0.03 2.40 9.21
C GLU A 261 0.76 1.50 10.19
N ASN A 262 1.95 1.91 10.63
CA ASN A 262 2.86 1.09 11.42
C ASN A 262 3.04 1.52 12.89
N GLU A 263 2.15 2.32 13.44
CA GLU A 263 2.18 2.70 14.87
C GLU A 263 2.05 1.46 15.77
N LEU A 264 1.13 0.54 15.44
CA LEU A 264 0.97 -0.71 16.18
C LEU A 264 2.18 -1.65 15.99
N SER A 265 2.73 -1.69 14.78
CA SER A 265 3.94 -2.48 14.48
C SER A 265 5.14 -2.00 15.29
N ALA A 266 5.36 -0.69 15.35
CA ALA A 266 6.43 -0.08 16.15
C ALA A 266 6.22 -0.34 17.64
N GLY A 267 4.98 -0.23 18.14
CA GLY A 267 4.61 -0.55 19.51
C GLY A 267 4.87 -2.01 19.88
N ALA A 268 4.76 -2.93 18.94
CA ALA A 268 5.09 -4.34 19.08
C ALA A 268 6.61 -4.64 19.01
N GLY A 269 7.45 -3.63 18.76
CA GLY A 269 8.91 -3.82 18.61
C GLY A 269 9.33 -4.30 17.21
N VAL A 270 8.46 -4.21 16.21
CA VAL A 270 8.78 -4.58 14.82
C VAL A 270 9.76 -3.56 14.24
N VAL A 271 10.84 -4.06 13.64
CA VAL A 271 11.80 -3.23 12.91
C VAL A 271 11.17 -2.76 11.59
N LEU A 272 11.19 -1.44 11.38
CA LEU A 272 10.66 -0.82 10.17
C LEU A 272 11.78 -0.45 9.19
N SER A 273 11.51 -0.62 7.90
CA SER A 273 12.39 -0.18 6.81
C SER A 273 12.31 1.34 6.65
N PRO A 274 13.45 2.05 6.64
CA PRO A 274 13.45 3.50 6.40
C PRO A 274 13.05 3.87 4.96
N VAL A 275 13.04 2.90 4.04
CA VAL A 275 12.72 3.13 2.63
C VAL A 275 11.23 2.94 2.36
N THR A 276 10.65 1.82 2.81
CA THR A 276 9.23 1.52 2.59
C THR A 276 8.33 2.03 3.71
N SER A 277 8.89 2.36 4.88
CA SER A 277 8.18 2.62 6.14
C SER A 277 7.33 1.45 6.63
N GLY A 278 7.45 0.27 6.01
CA GLY A 278 6.81 -0.97 6.42
C GLY A 278 7.76 -1.86 7.22
N ALA A 279 7.26 -2.98 7.69
CA ALA A 279 8.04 -3.95 8.44
C ALA A 279 9.20 -4.54 7.60
N VAL A 280 10.33 -4.79 8.24
CA VAL A 280 11.38 -5.66 7.68
C VAL A 280 10.91 -7.10 7.84
N VAL A 281 10.75 -7.82 6.72
CA VAL A 281 10.20 -9.18 6.72
C VAL A 281 11.09 -10.18 6.00
N SER A 282 10.91 -11.46 6.35
CA SER A 282 11.46 -12.58 5.59
C SER A 282 10.56 -12.94 4.40
N ASP A 283 10.98 -13.90 3.60
CA ASP A 283 10.16 -14.48 2.52
C ASP A 283 8.86 -15.15 3.01
N THR A 284 8.75 -15.42 4.32
CA THR A 284 7.52 -15.89 4.95
C THR A 284 6.58 -14.75 5.36
N LEU A 285 6.98 -13.50 5.14
CA LEU A 285 6.31 -12.27 5.61
C LEU A 285 6.30 -12.13 7.14
N GLU A 286 7.10 -12.96 7.85
CA GLU A 286 7.35 -12.81 9.27
C GLU A 286 8.26 -11.61 9.52
N THR A 287 7.90 -10.80 10.49
CA THR A 287 8.63 -9.58 10.88
C THR A 287 9.85 -9.92 11.75
N SER A 288 10.49 -8.90 12.32
CA SER A 288 11.55 -9.09 13.34
C SER A 288 11.03 -9.65 14.66
N VAL A 289 9.71 -9.66 14.88
CA VAL A 289 9.07 -10.22 16.08
C VAL A 289 8.47 -11.57 15.74
N PRO A 290 8.93 -12.67 16.38
CA PRO A 290 8.48 -14.02 16.07
C PRO A 290 6.97 -14.20 16.20
N GLY A 291 6.33 -14.76 15.16
CA GLY A 291 4.90 -14.96 15.10
C GLY A 291 4.08 -13.72 14.75
N VAL A 292 4.73 -12.61 14.42
CA VAL A 292 4.08 -11.41 13.89
C VAL A 292 4.40 -11.28 12.40
N PHE A 293 3.38 -11.28 11.58
CA PHE A 293 3.45 -11.20 10.12
C PHE A 293 2.88 -9.87 9.64
N ALA A 294 3.33 -9.37 8.49
CA ALA A 294 2.80 -8.17 7.88
C ALA A 294 2.53 -8.37 6.39
N CYS A 295 1.42 -7.83 5.86
CA CYS A 295 1.06 -7.94 4.46
C CYS A 295 0.19 -6.77 3.97
N GLY A 296 0.20 -6.54 2.67
CA GLY A 296 -0.52 -5.45 2.03
C GLY A 296 0.11 -4.08 2.30
N ASN A 297 -0.68 -3.03 2.23
CA ASN A 297 -0.17 -1.66 2.25
C ASN A 297 0.47 -1.22 3.58
N VAL A 298 0.32 -1.98 4.65
CA VAL A 298 1.08 -1.77 5.90
C VAL A 298 2.54 -2.22 5.76
N LEU A 299 2.82 -3.17 4.87
CA LEU A 299 4.17 -3.67 4.57
C LEU A 299 4.85 -2.81 3.50
N HIS A 300 4.20 -2.65 2.38
CA HIS A 300 4.58 -1.73 1.29
C HIS A 300 3.37 -1.39 0.42
N VAL A 301 3.36 -0.21 -0.17
CA VAL A 301 2.20 0.25 -0.95
C VAL A 301 2.15 -0.49 -2.30
N HIS A 302 1.06 -1.18 -2.57
CA HIS A 302 0.78 -1.87 -3.83
C HIS A 302 -0.04 -1.01 -4.79
N ASP A 303 0.12 -1.24 -6.09
CA ASP A 303 -0.68 -0.60 -7.15
C ASP A 303 -1.95 -1.41 -7.47
N LEU A 304 -1.89 -2.73 -7.30
CA LEU A 304 -2.98 -3.66 -7.61
C LEU A 304 -3.40 -4.47 -6.38
N VAL A 305 -4.69 -4.48 -6.09
CA VAL A 305 -5.25 -5.27 -4.97
C VAL A 305 -5.04 -6.77 -5.13
N ASP A 306 -4.93 -7.26 -6.37
CA ASP A 306 -4.65 -8.67 -6.64
C ASP A 306 -3.30 -9.09 -6.05
N HIS A 307 -2.28 -8.23 -6.13
CA HIS A 307 -0.98 -8.46 -5.49
C HIS A 307 -1.07 -8.40 -3.96
N VAL A 308 -1.85 -7.45 -3.42
CA VAL A 308 -2.14 -7.38 -1.97
C VAL A 308 -2.71 -8.70 -1.46
N SER A 309 -3.70 -9.24 -2.15
CA SER A 309 -4.34 -10.49 -1.74
C SER A 309 -3.41 -11.69 -1.85
N ASN A 310 -2.63 -11.79 -2.94
CA ASN A 310 -1.66 -12.88 -3.13
C ASN A 310 -0.58 -12.90 -2.04
N GLU A 311 -0.03 -11.73 -1.73
CA GLU A 311 0.92 -11.57 -0.62
C GLU A 311 0.28 -11.97 0.71
N ALA A 312 -0.94 -11.51 0.96
CA ALA A 312 -1.65 -11.78 2.20
C ALA A 312 -2.03 -13.27 2.37
N PHE A 313 -2.32 -13.99 1.29
CA PHE A 313 -2.50 -15.44 1.36
C PHE A 313 -1.27 -16.12 1.93
N ARG A 314 -0.08 -15.72 1.47
CA ARG A 314 1.18 -16.26 2.00
C ARG A 314 1.36 -15.94 3.49
N ALA A 315 1.09 -14.68 3.89
CA ALA A 315 1.15 -14.29 5.31
C ALA A 315 0.21 -15.13 6.18
N GLY A 316 -1.02 -15.34 5.73
CA GLY A 316 -2.02 -16.15 6.44
C GLY A 316 -1.62 -17.63 6.57
N GLU A 317 -1.09 -18.24 5.50
CA GLU A 317 -0.55 -19.60 5.55
C GLU A 317 0.61 -19.72 6.54
N MET A 318 1.55 -18.79 6.50
CA MET A 318 2.72 -18.82 7.38
C MET A 318 2.34 -18.56 8.85
N ALA A 319 1.40 -17.65 9.12
CA ALA A 319 0.85 -17.42 10.44
C ALA A 319 0.16 -18.67 11.00
N ALA A 320 -0.60 -19.39 10.17
CA ALA A 320 -1.24 -20.64 10.55
C ALA A 320 -0.22 -21.73 10.90
N ARG A 321 0.80 -21.89 10.08
CA ARG A 321 1.90 -22.85 10.34
C ARG A 321 2.61 -22.52 11.65
N TYR A 322 2.94 -21.24 11.85
CA TYR A 322 3.54 -20.78 13.10
C TYR A 322 2.66 -21.08 14.32
N ALA A 323 1.35 -20.83 14.23
CA ALA A 323 0.40 -21.11 15.32
C ALA A 323 0.31 -22.60 15.70
N ARG A 324 0.58 -23.50 14.73
CA ARG A 324 0.71 -24.95 14.97
C ARG A 324 2.09 -25.39 15.47
N GLY A 325 3.03 -24.47 15.67
CA GLY A 325 4.39 -24.77 16.10
C GLY A 325 5.35 -25.13 14.96
N GLU A 326 4.91 -25.05 13.71
CA GLU A 326 5.75 -25.29 12.53
C GLU A 326 6.56 -24.02 12.24
N ARG A 327 7.85 -24.05 12.54
CA ARG A 327 8.75 -22.91 12.26
C ARG A 327 9.71 -23.27 11.16
N ARG A 328 9.89 -22.33 10.23
CA ARG A 328 10.97 -22.45 9.26
C ARG A 328 12.29 -22.10 9.93
N THR A 329 13.24 -23.00 9.81
CA THR A 329 14.59 -22.84 10.33
C THR A 329 15.56 -23.00 9.15
N GLY A 330 16.35 -21.98 8.92
CA GLY A 330 17.32 -21.98 7.82
C GLY A 330 18.28 -20.82 7.96
N ARG A 331 19.26 -20.79 7.07
CA ARG A 331 20.17 -19.65 6.99
C ARG A 331 19.44 -18.45 6.41
N GLU A 332 19.51 -17.31 7.07
CA GLU A 332 18.99 -16.05 6.54
C GLU A 332 19.99 -15.41 5.57
N ILE A 333 19.52 -15.07 4.38
CA ILE A 333 20.27 -14.31 3.37
C ILE A 333 19.60 -12.96 3.20
N PRO A 334 20.31 -11.84 3.43
CA PRO A 334 19.77 -10.50 3.20
C PRO A 334 19.54 -10.23 1.71
N VAL A 335 18.47 -9.54 1.39
CA VAL A 335 18.17 -8.98 0.05
C VAL A 335 18.33 -7.48 0.13
N ARG A 336 19.14 -6.92 -0.78
CA ARG A 336 19.55 -5.51 -0.78
C ARG A 336 19.10 -4.76 -2.04
N ASP A 337 18.82 -3.48 -1.83
CA ASP A 337 18.68 -2.52 -2.93
C ASP A 337 20.06 -2.26 -3.55
N GLY A 338 20.16 -2.48 -4.86
CA GLY A 338 21.29 -2.05 -5.68
C GLY A 338 20.93 -0.82 -6.52
N SER A 339 21.76 -0.51 -7.52
CA SER A 339 21.56 0.66 -8.38
C SER A 339 20.17 0.67 -9.03
N GLY A 340 19.44 1.77 -8.90
CA GLY A 340 18.11 1.99 -9.50
C GLY A 340 16.96 1.26 -8.82
N VAL A 341 17.21 0.43 -7.81
CA VAL A 341 16.20 -0.31 -7.04
C VAL A 341 15.95 0.40 -5.71
N ARG A 342 14.70 0.45 -5.29
CA ARG A 342 14.30 1.10 -4.05
C ARG A 342 13.27 0.26 -3.30
N GLY A 343 13.61 -0.12 -2.07
CA GLY A 343 12.68 -0.73 -1.11
C GLY A 343 12.29 -2.16 -1.47
N VAL A 344 13.27 -3.04 -1.70
CA VAL A 344 12.98 -4.45 -1.98
C VAL A 344 12.30 -5.15 -0.79
N VAL A 345 11.28 -5.94 -1.09
CA VAL A 345 10.53 -6.77 -0.14
C VAL A 345 10.39 -8.17 -0.75
N PRO A 346 10.65 -9.24 0.02
CA PRO A 346 11.19 -9.29 1.38
C PRO A 346 12.66 -8.84 1.46
N GLN A 347 13.09 -8.41 2.65
CA GLN A 347 14.47 -7.97 2.87
C GLN A 347 15.42 -9.10 3.25
N LYS A 348 14.90 -10.31 3.47
CA LYS A 348 15.69 -11.50 3.74
C LYS A 348 14.99 -12.77 3.28
N LEU A 349 15.75 -13.77 2.89
CA LEU A 349 15.28 -15.10 2.54
C LEU A 349 15.73 -16.09 3.61
N VAL A 350 14.84 -16.97 4.05
CA VAL A 350 15.16 -18.12 4.91
C VAL A 350 15.42 -19.33 4.02
N MET A 351 16.67 -19.67 3.83
CA MET A 351 17.10 -20.77 2.95
C MET A 351 16.95 -22.10 3.67
N ASP A 352 15.89 -22.81 3.37
CA ASP A 352 15.63 -24.17 3.81
C ASP A 352 15.19 -25.05 2.62
N GLU A 353 14.87 -26.30 2.89
CA GLU A 353 14.43 -27.25 1.86
C GLU A 353 13.00 -27.00 1.35
N THR A 354 12.25 -26.13 1.99
CA THR A 354 10.84 -25.83 1.65
C THR A 354 10.70 -24.60 0.74
N LEU A 355 11.72 -23.76 0.62
CA LEU A 355 11.70 -22.58 -0.25
C LEU A 355 11.76 -23.01 -1.72
N ARG A 356 10.68 -22.77 -2.49
CA ARG A 356 10.56 -23.12 -3.91
C ARG A 356 10.53 -21.91 -4.83
N ASN A 357 9.87 -20.85 -4.37
CA ASN A 357 9.75 -19.61 -5.10
C ASN A 357 9.61 -18.43 -4.14
N VAL A 358 10.01 -17.28 -4.59
CA VAL A 358 9.80 -16.01 -3.91
C VAL A 358 9.68 -14.89 -4.93
N ASP A 359 8.75 -13.98 -4.71
CA ASP A 359 8.64 -12.75 -5.48
C ASP A 359 9.38 -11.64 -4.74
N LEU A 360 10.39 -11.05 -5.40
CA LEU A 360 11.06 -9.86 -4.93
C LEU A 360 10.35 -8.65 -5.54
N MET A 361 9.81 -7.79 -4.69
CA MET A 361 9.03 -6.61 -5.10
C MET A 361 9.77 -5.33 -4.73
N PHE A 362 9.77 -4.34 -5.62
CA PHE A 362 10.46 -3.07 -5.40
C PHE A 362 9.91 -1.97 -6.33
N ARG A 363 10.35 -0.74 -6.12
CA ARG A 363 10.10 0.38 -7.06
C ARG A 363 11.41 0.89 -7.67
N PRO A 364 11.42 1.26 -8.96
CA PRO A 364 12.54 1.99 -9.55
C PRO A 364 12.67 3.38 -8.92
N ASP A 365 13.91 3.90 -8.81
CA ASP A 365 14.16 5.23 -8.25
C ASP A 365 13.88 6.37 -9.26
N LYS A 366 13.87 6.06 -10.57
CA LYS A 366 13.53 6.94 -11.69
C LYS A 366 12.98 6.15 -12.87
N VAL A 367 12.66 6.84 -13.96
CA VAL A 367 12.23 6.17 -15.20
C VAL A 367 13.45 5.60 -15.94
N TYR A 368 13.38 4.31 -16.25
CA TYR A 368 14.36 3.59 -17.07
C TYR A 368 13.71 3.08 -18.34
N ARG A 369 14.41 3.20 -19.47
CA ARG A 369 13.99 2.66 -20.77
C ARG A 369 15.07 1.71 -21.28
N GLU A 370 14.64 0.54 -21.77
CA GLU A 370 15.52 -0.48 -22.37
C GLU A 370 16.68 -0.92 -21.45
N HIS A 371 16.41 -1.06 -20.16
CA HIS A 371 17.36 -1.51 -19.15
C HIS A 371 17.11 -2.97 -18.77
N TYR A 372 18.07 -3.55 -18.06
CA TYR A 372 17.98 -4.89 -17.52
C TYR A 372 17.76 -4.85 -16.02
N LEU A 373 16.80 -5.65 -15.55
CA LEU A 373 16.66 -5.96 -14.15
C LEU A 373 17.51 -7.18 -13.85
N THR A 374 18.52 -7.01 -13.01
CA THR A 374 19.47 -8.05 -12.68
C THR A 374 19.44 -8.38 -11.20
N VAL A 375 19.43 -9.67 -10.89
CA VAL A 375 19.56 -10.19 -9.53
C VAL A 375 20.94 -10.80 -9.40
N TYR A 376 21.67 -10.42 -8.36
CA TYR A 376 23.02 -10.91 -8.06
C TYR A 376 23.02 -11.71 -6.76
N ALA A 377 23.88 -12.73 -6.71
CA ALA A 377 24.31 -13.40 -5.48
C ALA A 377 25.80 -13.20 -5.30
N ASP A 378 26.22 -12.54 -4.21
CA ASP A 378 27.62 -12.17 -3.96
C ASP A 378 28.32 -11.53 -5.19
N GLY A 379 27.60 -10.64 -5.89
CA GLY A 379 28.08 -9.96 -7.09
C GLY A 379 28.02 -10.78 -8.39
N ARG A 380 27.62 -12.06 -8.34
CA ARG A 380 27.46 -12.91 -9.54
C ARG A 380 26.02 -12.84 -10.03
N PRO A 381 25.75 -12.63 -11.33
CA PRO A 381 24.39 -12.55 -11.83
C PRO A 381 23.68 -13.91 -11.77
N LEU A 382 22.50 -13.93 -11.15
CA LEU A 382 21.59 -15.07 -11.12
C LEU A 382 20.56 -15.00 -12.25
N SER A 383 20.11 -13.80 -12.56
CA SER A 383 19.20 -13.52 -13.67
C SER A 383 19.37 -12.09 -14.14
N SER A 384 19.16 -11.85 -15.43
CA SER A 384 19.19 -10.52 -16.04
C SER A 384 18.12 -10.47 -17.14
N VAL A 385 17.05 -9.70 -16.88
CA VAL A 385 15.84 -9.65 -17.73
C VAL A 385 15.68 -8.25 -18.30
N ARG A 386 15.59 -8.15 -19.63
CA ARG A 386 15.33 -6.85 -20.30
C ARG A 386 13.92 -6.36 -19.97
N LYS A 387 13.83 -5.10 -19.59
CA LYS A 387 12.58 -4.37 -19.37
C LYS A 387 12.51 -3.19 -20.32
N MET A 388 11.42 -3.06 -21.06
CA MET A 388 11.25 -1.97 -22.02
C MET A 388 11.07 -0.62 -21.31
N ILE A 389 10.36 -0.63 -20.21
CA ILE A 389 10.16 0.54 -19.34
C ILE A 389 10.03 0.09 -17.89
N LEU A 390 10.62 0.87 -17.00
CA LEU A 390 10.46 0.77 -15.54
C LEU A 390 10.16 2.17 -15.02
N THR A 391 9.13 2.34 -14.20
CA THR A 391 8.70 3.64 -13.68
C THR A 391 8.53 3.59 -12.16
N PRO A 392 8.82 4.68 -11.43
CA PRO A 392 8.62 4.72 -9.97
C PRO A 392 7.16 4.54 -9.53
N GLY A 393 6.21 4.85 -10.43
CA GLY A 393 4.78 4.71 -10.18
C GLY A 393 4.31 3.25 -10.16
N GLU A 394 5.07 2.32 -10.74
CA GLU A 394 4.69 0.92 -10.86
C GLU A 394 5.61 0.02 -10.03
N MET A 395 5.01 -0.86 -9.22
CA MET A 395 5.74 -1.88 -8.49
C MET A 395 6.21 -2.97 -9.45
N VAL A 396 7.49 -3.29 -9.37
CA VAL A 396 8.10 -4.36 -10.16
C VAL A 396 8.14 -5.63 -9.32
N VAL A 397 7.68 -6.73 -9.92
CA VAL A 397 7.76 -8.07 -9.32
C VAL A 397 8.79 -8.88 -10.10
N GLN A 398 9.79 -9.41 -9.39
CA GLN A 398 10.82 -10.28 -9.94
C GLN A 398 10.76 -11.64 -9.23
N PRO A 399 10.21 -12.67 -9.88
CA PRO A 399 10.18 -14.01 -9.29
C PRO A 399 11.58 -14.62 -9.31
N LEU A 400 11.93 -15.32 -8.23
CA LEU A 400 13.02 -16.25 -8.13
C LEU A 400 12.45 -17.67 -7.98
N GLY A 401 12.70 -18.51 -8.96
CA GLY A 401 12.30 -19.92 -8.93
C GLY A 401 13.36 -20.82 -8.35
N GLU A 402 13.07 -22.12 -8.30
CA GLU A 402 13.95 -23.14 -7.68
C GLU A 402 15.40 -23.11 -8.19
N LYS A 403 15.62 -22.89 -9.50
CA LYS A 403 16.98 -22.85 -10.08
C LYS A 403 17.80 -21.69 -9.53
N GLN A 404 17.22 -20.47 -9.48
CA GLN A 404 17.89 -19.30 -8.94
C GLN A 404 18.13 -19.44 -7.42
N LEU A 405 17.14 -19.95 -6.68
CA LEU A 405 17.26 -20.19 -5.25
C LEU A 405 18.32 -21.23 -4.92
N ALA A 406 18.41 -22.31 -5.70
CA ALA A 406 19.46 -23.31 -5.55
C ALA A 406 20.87 -22.71 -5.82
N ALA A 407 20.99 -21.84 -6.82
CA ALA A 407 22.25 -21.19 -7.17
C ALA A 407 22.73 -20.15 -6.15
N CYS A 408 21.84 -19.60 -5.32
CA CYS A 408 22.19 -18.65 -4.26
C CYS A 408 22.14 -19.23 -2.85
N ARG A 409 21.97 -20.54 -2.68
CA ARG A 409 21.81 -21.19 -1.36
C ARG A 409 22.93 -20.84 -0.39
N ASP A 410 24.18 -20.72 -0.89
CA ASP A 410 25.37 -20.44 -0.07
C ASP A 410 25.80 -18.96 -0.15
N ALA A 411 25.05 -18.12 -0.85
CA ALA A 411 25.36 -16.70 -0.98
C ALA A 411 25.28 -15.98 0.37
N LYS A 412 26.10 -14.95 0.55
CA LYS A 412 26.08 -14.10 1.73
C LYS A 412 25.00 -13.04 1.64
N GLU A 413 24.72 -12.57 0.41
CA GLU A 413 23.68 -11.59 0.12
C GLU A 413 23.12 -11.74 -1.29
N ILE A 414 21.91 -11.25 -1.49
CA ILE A 414 21.27 -11.07 -2.78
C ILE A 414 21.09 -9.58 -3.00
N THR A 415 21.47 -9.09 -4.20
CA THR A 415 21.31 -7.68 -4.57
C THR A 415 20.49 -7.59 -5.85
N MET A 416 19.52 -6.68 -5.88
CA MET A 416 18.75 -6.34 -7.08
C MET A 416 19.24 -5.03 -7.65
N ALA A 417 19.47 -4.95 -8.97
CA ALA A 417 19.89 -3.72 -9.62
C ALA A 417 19.28 -3.55 -11.01
N ILE A 418 19.14 -2.31 -11.44
CA ILE A 418 18.78 -1.93 -12.81
C ILE A 418 20.07 -1.51 -13.52
N THR A 419 20.40 -2.21 -14.61
CA THR A 419 21.66 -2.02 -15.35
C THR A 419 21.38 -1.66 -16.81
N PRO A 420 22.23 -0.83 -17.46
CA PRO A 420 22.05 -0.48 -18.88
C PRO A 420 22.31 -1.67 -19.80
N GLU A 421 23.17 -2.61 -19.38
CA GLU A 421 23.57 -3.78 -20.15
C GLU A 421 23.20 -5.07 -19.41
N LYS A 422 23.07 -6.14 -20.19
CA LYS A 422 22.84 -7.48 -19.66
C LYS A 422 24.07 -7.93 -18.86
N ALA A 423 23.86 -8.28 -17.61
CA ALA A 423 24.92 -8.93 -16.82
C ALA A 423 25.14 -10.37 -17.32
N VAL A 424 26.39 -10.73 -17.49
CA VAL A 424 26.89 -12.05 -18.02
C VAL A 424 27.50 -12.84 -16.88
#